data_ba76afda59d33f14f2858e7b46803ace
#
_entry.id   ba76afda59d33f14f2858e7b46803ace
#
_cell.length_a   1.000
_cell.length_b   1.000
_cell.length_c   1.000
_cell.angle_alpha   90.00
_cell.angle_beta   90.00
_cell.angle_gamma   90.00
#
_symmetry.space_group_name_H-M   'P 1'
#
loop_
_entity.id
_entity.type
_entity.pdbx_description
1 polymer ?
#
loop_
_entity_poly.entity_id
_entity_poly.type
_entity_poly.pdbx_seq_one_letter_code
_entity_poly.pdbx_strand_id
1 'polypeptide(L)'
;YTIGYDASDEMINTKLDEANWNKIIKVKLGMTEAEDKRMINLIRARDNRPIIIDANQGWKDKYYALDMIHWLKEQGVSMIEQPMSKYYLDDIAWITERSPLPIIADESCQRLTDVRTLHGAYHGINIKLMKCTGMREAREMVSLAKALHMKLMIGCMTETSIAISAAAQLSPEMEWADLDGNYLLGNDCFDGMK
;
A
#
# COMPACT_ATOMS: atom_id res chain seq x y z
N TYR A 1 -4.66 0.86 9.27
CA TYR A 1 -5.99 1.43 9.02
C TYR A 1 -5.93 2.39 7.84
N THR A 2 -6.88 2.28 6.91
CA THR A 2 -6.86 3.01 5.63
C THR A 2 -7.76 4.25 5.67
N ILE A 3 -7.21 5.41 5.26
CA ILE A 3 -7.91 6.67 5.02
C ILE A 3 -8.01 6.89 3.51
N GLY A 4 -9.23 6.97 2.98
CA GLY A 4 -9.50 7.18 1.56
C GLY A 4 -9.14 8.61 1.10
N TYR A 5 -8.89 8.77 -0.20
CA TYR A 5 -8.46 10.05 -0.80
C TYR A 5 -9.56 11.11 -0.97
N ASP A 6 -10.82 10.75 -0.83
CA ASP A 6 -11.98 11.65 -0.91
C ASP A 6 -12.53 12.06 0.47
N ALA A 7 -11.77 11.79 1.54
CA ALA A 7 -12.21 12.05 2.89
C ALA A 7 -12.22 13.56 3.22
N SER A 8 -13.33 14.04 3.76
CA SER A 8 -13.42 15.37 4.37
C SER A 8 -12.53 15.46 5.61
N ASP A 9 -12.23 16.69 6.06
CA ASP A 9 -11.44 16.92 7.29
C ASP A 9 -12.10 16.24 8.50
N GLU A 10 -13.43 16.26 8.59
CA GLU A 10 -14.19 15.60 9.65
C GLU A 10 -14.04 14.08 9.56
N MET A 11 -14.14 13.52 8.35
CA MET A 11 -13.97 12.09 8.12
C MET A 11 -12.55 11.62 8.47
N ILE A 12 -11.52 12.38 8.07
CA ILE A 12 -10.13 12.06 8.42
C ILE A 12 -9.96 12.03 9.94
N ASN A 13 -10.50 13.02 10.65
CA ASN A 13 -10.44 13.07 12.10
C ASN A 13 -11.14 11.88 12.76
N THR A 14 -12.34 11.52 12.30
CA THR A 14 -13.08 10.35 12.77
C THR A 14 -12.26 9.07 12.57
N LYS A 15 -11.70 8.88 11.38
CA LYS A 15 -10.87 7.70 11.06
C LYS A 15 -9.59 7.61 11.88
N LEU A 16 -8.99 8.74 12.22
CA LEU A 16 -7.83 8.77 13.13
C LEU A 16 -8.21 8.34 14.55
N ASP A 17 -9.39 8.72 15.03
CA ASP A 17 -9.89 8.30 16.33
C ASP A 17 -10.26 6.80 16.35
N GLU A 18 -10.85 6.28 15.28
CA GLU A 18 -11.11 4.84 15.09
C GLU A 18 -9.81 4.02 15.01
N ALA A 19 -8.79 4.57 14.38
CA ALA A 19 -7.50 3.92 14.16
C ALA A 19 -6.57 3.96 15.39
N ASN A 20 -7.02 4.33 16.57
CA ASN A 20 -6.18 4.62 17.74
C ASN A 20 -5.27 3.44 18.19
N TRP A 21 -5.65 2.21 17.90
CA TRP A 21 -4.91 0.97 18.21
C TRP A 21 -4.03 0.45 17.06
N ASN A 22 -4.16 0.99 15.85
CA ASN A 22 -3.34 0.59 14.71
C ASN A 22 -1.94 1.22 14.79
N LYS A 23 -0.92 0.47 14.39
CA LYS A 23 0.47 0.92 14.43
C LYS A 23 0.85 1.80 13.25
N ILE A 24 0.17 1.64 12.12
CA ILE A 24 0.44 2.30 10.84
C ILE A 24 -0.85 2.86 10.29
N ILE A 25 -0.79 4.05 9.71
CA ILE A 25 -1.88 4.66 8.93
C ILE A 25 -1.56 4.50 7.45
N LYS A 26 -2.46 3.89 6.68
CA LYS A 26 -2.41 3.92 5.23
C LYS A 26 -3.23 5.10 4.73
N VAL A 27 -2.69 5.89 3.81
CA VAL A 27 -3.37 7.04 3.22
C VAL A 27 -3.40 6.88 1.71
N LYS A 28 -4.59 6.96 1.13
CA LYS A 28 -4.75 6.96 -0.31
C LYS A 28 -4.58 8.37 -0.85
N LEU A 29 -3.65 8.53 -1.80
CA LEU A 29 -3.32 9.77 -2.50
C LEU A 29 -3.46 9.57 -4.01
N GLY A 30 -3.08 10.56 -4.80
CA GLY A 30 -3.08 10.49 -6.26
C GLY A 30 -4.19 11.32 -6.91
N MET A 31 -4.75 12.26 -6.18
CA MET A 31 -5.71 13.26 -6.71
C MET A 31 -4.97 14.46 -7.30
N THR A 32 -4.95 15.57 -6.58
CA THR A 32 -4.17 16.76 -6.90
C THR A 32 -3.13 17.00 -5.84
N GLU A 33 -2.05 17.71 -6.17
CA GLU A 33 -1.00 18.07 -5.21
C GLU A 33 -1.56 18.77 -3.96
N ALA A 34 -2.50 19.69 -4.17
CA ALA A 34 -3.10 20.46 -3.09
C ALA A 34 -3.90 19.54 -2.13
N GLU A 35 -4.67 18.61 -2.68
CA GLU A 35 -5.46 17.66 -1.92
C GLU A 35 -4.57 16.64 -1.19
N ASP A 36 -3.61 16.07 -1.89
CA ASP A 36 -2.66 15.11 -1.33
C ASP A 36 -1.90 15.74 -0.14
N LYS A 37 -1.40 16.97 -0.31
CA LYS A 37 -0.71 17.70 0.74
C LYS A 37 -1.64 18.10 1.89
N ARG A 38 -2.89 18.51 1.60
CA ARG A 38 -3.88 18.83 2.62
C ARG A 38 -4.12 17.64 3.56
N MET A 39 -4.36 16.46 2.99
CA MET A 39 -4.63 15.24 3.75
C MET A 39 -3.46 14.89 4.68
N ILE A 40 -2.25 14.89 4.17
CA ILE A 40 -1.05 14.57 4.97
C ILE A 40 -0.84 15.60 6.08
N ASN A 41 -0.95 16.89 5.77
CA ASN A 41 -0.79 17.95 6.78
C ASN A 41 -1.84 17.84 7.90
N LEU A 42 -3.09 17.56 7.56
CA LEU A 42 -4.16 17.36 8.54
C LEU A 42 -3.88 16.16 9.46
N ILE A 43 -3.46 15.04 8.88
CA ILE A 43 -3.09 13.86 9.66
C ILE A 43 -1.90 14.18 10.57
N ARG A 44 -0.85 14.80 10.07
CA ARG A 44 0.36 15.13 10.82
C ARG A 44 0.14 16.16 11.93
N ALA A 45 -0.88 17.00 11.81
CA ALA A 45 -1.26 17.92 12.89
C ALA A 45 -1.76 17.17 14.16
N ARG A 46 -2.18 15.91 14.04
CA ARG A 46 -2.75 15.10 15.14
C ARG A 46 -1.99 13.81 15.44
N ASP A 47 -1.28 13.24 14.44
CA ASP A 47 -0.77 11.87 14.51
C ASP A 47 0.65 11.77 13.96
N ASN A 48 1.54 11.18 14.76
CA ASN A 48 2.95 10.99 14.43
C ASN A 48 3.29 9.52 14.09
N ARG A 49 2.29 8.63 14.02
CA ARG A 49 2.52 7.23 13.62
C ARG A 49 3.12 7.15 12.22
N PRO A 50 3.81 6.05 11.89
CA PRO A 50 4.25 5.79 10.53
C PRO A 50 3.08 5.84 9.56
N ILE A 51 3.27 6.53 8.43
CA ILE A 51 2.32 6.55 7.32
C ILE A 51 2.89 5.73 6.17
N ILE A 52 2.05 4.97 5.51
CA ILE A 52 2.28 4.40 4.19
C ILE A 52 1.31 5.02 3.18
N ILE A 53 1.77 5.27 1.97
CA ILE A 53 0.98 5.89 0.92
C ILE A 53 0.62 4.87 -0.14
N ASP A 54 -0.64 4.87 -0.56
CA ASP A 54 -1.10 4.20 -1.76
C ASP A 54 -1.59 5.25 -2.75
N ALA A 55 -0.81 5.48 -3.80
CA ALA A 55 -1.14 6.48 -4.81
C ALA A 55 -2.08 5.93 -5.90
N ASN A 56 -2.41 4.65 -5.87
CA ASN A 56 -3.35 3.98 -6.78
C ASN A 56 -3.16 4.39 -8.25
N GLN A 57 -1.91 4.45 -8.73
CA GLN A 57 -1.55 4.87 -10.10
C GLN A 57 -1.89 6.36 -10.41
N GLY A 58 -2.12 7.18 -9.40
CA GLY A 58 -2.66 8.53 -9.57
C GLY A 58 -1.68 9.54 -10.16
N TRP A 59 -0.39 9.41 -9.89
CA TRP A 59 0.61 10.36 -10.38
C TRP A 59 0.96 10.08 -11.85
N LYS A 60 0.91 11.12 -12.68
CA LYS A 60 0.98 10.98 -14.15
C LYS A 60 2.35 11.33 -14.73
N ASP A 61 3.16 12.07 -13.97
CA ASP A 61 4.48 12.53 -14.39
C ASP A 61 5.55 12.06 -13.38
N LYS A 62 6.65 11.49 -13.85
CA LYS A 62 7.69 10.92 -13.00
C LYS A 62 8.47 11.94 -12.18
N TYR A 63 8.63 13.15 -12.70
CA TYR A 63 9.35 14.22 -11.98
C TYR A 63 8.48 14.71 -10.83
N TYR A 64 7.19 14.97 -11.11
CA TYR A 64 6.20 15.27 -10.08
C TYR A 64 6.11 14.16 -9.01
N ALA A 65 6.06 12.89 -9.44
CA ALA A 65 6.00 11.76 -8.52
C ALA A 65 7.24 11.72 -7.61
N LEU A 66 8.43 11.95 -8.15
CA LEU A 66 9.66 11.97 -7.35
C LEU A 66 9.69 13.14 -6.36
N ASP A 67 9.26 14.34 -6.78
CA ASP A 67 9.17 15.51 -5.90
C ASP A 67 8.18 15.27 -4.75
N MET A 68 7.02 14.68 -5.05
CA MET A 68 6.04 14.28 -4.02
C MET A 68 6.62 13.24 -3.05
N ILE A 69 7.37 12.26 -3.53
CA ILE A 69 8.02 11.25 -2.69
C ILE A 69 9.04 11.89 -1.74
N HIS A 70 9.84 12.85 -2.21
CA HIS A 70 10.77 13.57 -1.37
C HIS A 70 10.04 14.38 -0.28
N TRP A 71 9.00 15.11 -0.66
CA TRP A 71 8.18 15.84 0.31
C TRP A 71 7.52 14.89 1.34
N LEU A 72 6.97 13.77 0.89
CA LEU A 72 6.36 12.76 1.77
C LEU A 72 7.38 12.14 2.74
N LYS A 73 8.63 11.96 2.30
CA LYS A 73 9.70 11.53 3.20
C LYS A 73 9.93 12.50 4.35
N GLU A 74 9.89 13.81 4.08
CA GLU A 74 9.99 14.85 5.12
C GLU A 74 8.79 14.84 6.08
N GLN A 75 7.62 14.38 5.60
CA GLN A 75 6.43 14.17 6.42
C GLN A 75 6.44 12.85 7.21
N GLY A 76 7.54 12.10 7.21
CA GLY A 76 7.65 10.85 7.97
C GLY A 76 6.90 9.66 7.35
N VAL A 77 6.64 9.72 6.04
CA VAL A 77 6.13 8.55 5.28
C VAL A 77 7.23 7.50 5.18
N SER A 78 6.87 6.24 5.24
CA SER A 78 7.80 5.11 5.27
C SER A 78 7.83 4.27 3.98
N MET A 79 6.81 4.38 3.12
CA MET A 79 6.70 3.59 1.89
C MET A 79 5.66 4.21 0.95
N ILE A 80 5.85 4.02 -0.36
CA ILE A 80 4.91 4.40 -1.42
C ILE A 80 4.47 3.15 -2.18
N GLU A 81 3.18 2.93 -2.28
CA GLU A 81 2.55 1.88 -3.07
C GLU A 81 2.05 2.46 -4.39
N GLN A 82 2.37 1.79 -5.49
CA GLN A 82 1.91 2.03 -6.86
C GLN A 82 1.79 3.51 -7.25
N PRO A 83 2.90 4.26 -7.36
CA PRO A 83 2.88 5.71 -7.61
C PRO A 83 2.26 6.08 -8.96
N MET A 84 2.59 5.32 -10.01
CA MET A 84 2.18 5.58 -11.39
C MET A 84 1.50 4.36 -12.01
N SER A 85 0.90 4.60 -13.18
CA SER A 85 0.27 3.54 -13.98
C SER A 85 1.23 2.37 -14.22
N LYS A 86 0.71 1.15 -14.05
CA LYS A 86 1.44 -0.10 -14.29
C LYS A 86 2.03 -0.23 -15.71
N TYR A 87 1.55 0.57 -16.65
CA TYR A 87 2.04 0.59 -18.04
C TYR A 87 3.30 1.45 -18.24
N TYR A 88 3.72 2.22 -17.23
CA TYR A 88 4.90 3.10 -17.29
C TYR A 88 6.08 2.52 -16.49
N LEU A 89 6.41 1.24 -16.77
CA LEU A 89 7.41 0.51 -15.99
C LEU A 89 8.78 1.18 -15.99
N ASP A 90 9.21 1.75 -17.12
CA ASP A 90 10.50 2.45 -17.23
C ASP A 90 10.53 3.72 -16.38
N ASP A 91 9.43 4.48 -16.33
CA ASP A 91 9.32 5.67 -15.49
C ASP A 91 9.30 5.29 -14.01
N ILE A 92 8.62 4.20 -13.67
CA ILE A 92 8.61 3.65 -12.30
C ILE A 92 10.02 3.19 -11.89
N ALA A 93 10.75 2.49 -12.76
CA ALA A 93 12.13 2.08 -12.50
C ALA A 93 13.04 3.31 -12.27
N TRP A 94 12.86 4.36 -13.07
CA TRP A 94 13.60 5.61 -12.92
C TRP A 94 13.31 6.30 -11.57
N ILE A 95 12.05 6.32 -11.13
CA ILE A 95 11.65 6.81 -9.79
C ILE A 95 12.28 5.94 -8.71
N THR A 96 12.15 4.63 -8.82
CA THR A 96 12.62 3.66 -7.81
C THR A 96 14.11 3.81 -7.53
N GLU A 97 14.92 3.98 -8.57
CA GLU A 97 16.38 4.21 -8.45
C GLU A 97 16.72 5.48 -7.65
N ARG A 98 15.82 6.48 -7.68
CA ARG A 98 16.08 7.83 -7.08
C ARG A 98 15.29 8.07 -5.81
N SER A 99 14.33 7.22 -5.51
CA SER A 99 13.42 7.38 -4.38
C SER A 99 14.11 7.19 -3.03
N PRO A 100 13.95 8.12 -2.08
CA PRO A 100 14.40 7.94 -0.71
C PRO A 100 13.49 7.00 0.11
N LEU A 101 12.40 6.53 -0.48
CA LEU A 101 11.40 5.64 0.13
C LEU A 101 11.27 4.35 -0.68
N PRO A 102 10.96 3.21 -0.05
CA PRO A 102 10.59 2.00 -0.77
C PRO A 102 9.38 2.23 -1.68
N ILE A 103 9.47 1.77 -2.94
CA ILE A 103 8.37 1.77 -3.92
C ILE A 103 7.87 0.33 -4.07
N ILE A 104 6.58 0.11 -3.83
CA ILE A 104 5.95 -1.21 -3.79
C ILE A 104 4.92 -1.33 -4.91
N ALA A 105 4.97 -2.45 -5.63
CA ALA A 105 4.03 -2.75 -6.72
C ALA A 105 2.73 -3.36 -6.17
N ASP A 106 1.57 -2.79 -6.51
CA ASP A 106 0.25 -3.38 -6.26
C ASP A 106 -0.42 -3.80 -7.57
N GLU A 107 -0.95 -2.87 -8.35
CA GLU A 107 -1.64 -3.18 -9.60
C GLU A 107 -0.70 -3.77 -10.67
N SER A 108 0.58 -3.49 -10.56
CA SER A 108 1.61 -4.09 -11.43
C SER A 108 1.90 -5.55 -11.09
N CYS A 109 1.64 -5.99 -9.85
CA CYS A 109 1.93 -7.35 -9.38
C CYS A 109 0.63 -8.13 -9.14
N GLN A 110 0.22 -8.92 -10.12
CA GLN A 110 -1.00 -9.73 -10.02
C GLN A 110 -0.67 -11.20 -9.71
N ARG A 111 0.35 -11.74 -10.33
CA ARG A 111 0.67 -13.17 -10.34
C ARG A 111 2.16 -13.41 -10.10
N LEU A 112 2.50 -14.67 -9.85
CA LEU A 112 3.88 -15.13 -9.72
C LEU A 112 4.77 -14.73 -10.91
N THR A 113 4.23 -14.79 -12.12
CA THR A 113 4.95 -14.42 -13.35
C THR A 113 5.42 -12.98 -13.37
N ASP A 114 4.70 -12.07 -12.69
CA ASP A 114 5.01 -10.65 -12.71
C ASP A 114 6.23 -10.32 -11.82
N VAL A 115 6.45 -11.10 -10.75
CA VAL A 115 7.50 -10.82 -9.76
C VAL A 115 8.87 -10.62 -10.40
N ARG A 116 9.23 -11.50 -11.34
CA ARG A 116 10.52 -11.40 -12.02
C ARG A 116 10.64 -10.15 -12.90
N THR A 117 9.55 -9.77 -13.57
CA THR A 117 9.51 -8.60 -14.46
C THR A 117 9.62 -7.30 -13.68
N LEU A 118 9.12 -7.28 -12.44
CA LEU A 118 9.12 -6.10 -11.57
C LEU A 118 10.43 -5.92 -10.80
N HIS A 119 11.29 -6.93 -10.77
CA HIS A 119 12.60 -6.82 -10.14
C HIS A 119 13.45 -5.75 -10.84
N GLY A 120 13.94 -4.80 -10.07
CA GLY A 120 14.68 -3.62 -10.55
C GLY A 120 13.78 -2.42 -10.89
N ALA A 121 12.49 -2.64 -11.18
CA ALA A 121 11.54 -1.55 -11.38
C ALA A 121 10.84 -1.14 -10.07
N TYR A 122 10.76 -2.04 -9.10
CA TYR A 122 10.20 -1.79 -7.77
C TYR A 122 11.14 -2.31 -6.69
N HIS A 123 11.12 -1.69 -5.51
CA HIS A 123 11.81 -2.22 -4.33
C HIS A 123 11.12 -3.46 -3.74
N GLY A 124 9.83 -3.63 -4.01
CA GLY A 124 9.06 -4.74 -3.46
C GLY A 124 7.69 -4.90 -4.11
N ILE A 125 6.93 -5.86 -3.61
CA ILE A 125 5.60 -6.22 -4.13
C ILE A 125 4.57 -6.29 -3.00
N ASN A 126 3.32 -5.93 -3.31
CA ASN A 126 2.15 -6.17 -2.49
C ASN A 126 1.42 -7.43 -3.00
N ILE A 127 1.45 -8.49 -2.20
CA ILE A 127 0.74 -9.73 -2.46
C ILE A 127 -0.68 -9.61 -1.93
N LYS A 128 -1.68 -9.94 -2.76
CA LYS A 128 -3.09 -10.04 -2.34
C LYS A 128 -3.62 -11.40 -2.81
N LEU A 129 -4.22 -12.17 -1.91
CA LEU A 129 -4.70 -13.52 -2.23
C LEU A 129 -5.72 -13.52 -3.36
N MET A 130 -6.53 -12.48 -3.46
CA MET A 130 -7.51 -12.30 -4.54
C MET A 130 -6.88 -12.03 -5.91
N LYS A 131 -5.65 -11.50 -5.96
CA LYS A 131 -4.90 -11.32 -7.21
C LYS A 131 -4.20 -12.63 -7.64
N CYS A 132 -3.50 -13.27 -6.71
CA CYS A 132 -2.63 -14.43 -7.00
C CYS A 132 -3.31 -15.78 -6.82
N THR A 133 -4.65 -15.81 -6.82
CA THR A 133 -5.46 -17.04 -6.76
C THR A 133 -5.28 -17.92 -5.49
N GLY A 134 -4.78 -17.33 -4.41
CA GLY A 134 -4.77 -17.97 -3.09
C GLY A 134 -3.39 -18.28 -2.54
N MET A 135 -3.37 -19.02 -1.42
CA MET A 135 -2.21 -19.22 -0.54
C MET A 135 -1.02 -19.91 -1.21
N ARG A 136 -1.28 -20.82 -2.15
CA ARG A 136 -0.19 -21.58 -2.79
C ARG A 136 0.69 -20.64 -3.62
N GLU A 137 0.10 -19.90 -4.55
CA GLU A 137 0.84 -18.98 -5.40
C GLU A 137 1.44 -17.83 -4.60
N ALA A 138 0.72 -17.33 -3.56
CA ALA A 138 1.26 -16.33 -2.66
C ALA A 138 2.58 -16.78 -2.01
N ARG A 139 2.69 -18.02 -1.55
CA ARG A 139 3.94 -18.55 -0.98
C ARG A 139 5.05 -18.68 -2.01
N GLU A 140 4.72 -19.05 -3.25
CA GLU A 140 5.67 -19.08 -4.34
C GLU A 140 6.19 -17.67 -4.67
N MET A 141 5.29 -16.66 -4.66
CA MET A 141 5.67 -15.24 -4.81
C MET A 141 6.57 -14.76 -3.68
N VAL A 142 6.26 -15.09 -2.43
CA VAL A 142 7.12 -14.78 -1.27
C VAL A 142 8.51 -15.37 -1.45
N SER A 143 8.60 -16.64 -1.81
CA SER A 143 9.88 -17.34 -2.01
C SER A 143 10.71 -16.69 -3.13
N LEU A 144 10.08 -16.37 -4.25
CA LEU A 144 10.75 -15.74 -5.38
C LEU A 144 11.19 -14.31 -5.05
N ALA A 145 10.32 -13.51 -4.43
CA ALA A 145 10.65 -12.13 -4.05
C ALA A 145 11.83 -12.08 -3.06
N LYS A 146 11.86 -12.99 -2.06
CA LYS A 146 12.99 -13.11 -1.14
C LYS A 146 14.29 -13.50 -1.86
N ALA A 147 14.23 -14.42 -2.81
CA ALA A 147 15.39 -14.81 -3.62
C ALA A 147 15.92 -13.65 -4.49
N LEU A 148 15.05 -12.71 -4.85
CA LEU A 148 15.38 -11.49 -5.58
C LEU A 148 15.66 -10.28 -4.68
N HIS A 149 15.71 -10.48 -3.36
CA HIS A 149 15.90 -9.41 -2.36
C HIS A 149 14.87 -8.28 -2.44
N MET A 150 13.67 -8.58 -2.90
CA MET A 150 12.56 -7.64 -2.92
C MET A 150 11.85 -7.59 -1.56
N LYS A 151 11.39 -6.40 -1.19
CA LYS A 151 10.54 -6.19 -0.01
C LYS A 151 9.16 -6.77 -0.22
N LEU A 152 8.51 -7.15 0.87
CA LEU A 152 7.23 -7.83 0.85
C LEU A 152 6.17 -7.07 1.65
N MET A 153 5.01 -6.93 1.04
CA MET A 153 3.79 -6.46 1.66
C MET A 153 2.68 -7.49 1.42
N ILE A 154 1.84 -7.71 2.40
CA ILE A 154 0.56 -8.41 2.24
C ILE A 154 -0.58 -7.41 2.34
N GLY A 155 -1.41 -7.35 1.32
CA GLY A 155 -2.60 -6.53 1.27
C GLY A 155 -3.87 -7.33 1.07
N CYS A 156 -4.98 -6.63 0.98
CA CYS A 156 -6.29 -7.20 0.70
C CYS A 156 -7.09 -6.32 -0.28
N MET A 157 -8.22 -6.84 -0.70
CA MET A 157 -9.35 -6.09 -1.21
C MET A 157 -10.38 -5.91 -0.10
N THR A 158 -11.57 -5.39 -0.39
CA THR A 158 -12.70 -5.51 0.53
C THR A 158 -13.13 -6.97 0.52
N GLU A 159 -12.76 -7.70 1.57
CA GLU A 159 -12.85 -9.16 1.66
C GLU A 159 -13.44 -9.59 2.99
N THR A 160 -14.01 -10.80 3.02
CA THR A 160 -14.52 -11.38 4.25
C THR A 160 -13.42 -11.65 5.28
N SER A 161 -13.80 -11.72 6.55
CA SER A 161 -12.86 -12.02 7.64
C SER A 161 -12.10 -13.34 7.46
N ILE A 162 -12.70 -14.34 6.78
CA ILE A 162 -11.99 -15.60 6.48
C ILE A 162 -10.84 -15.40 5.48
N ALA A 163 -11.05 -14.56 4.46
CA ALA A 163 -10.01 -14.24 3.49
C ALA A 163 -8.88 -13.43 4.13
N ILE A 164 -9.23 -12.45 4.97
CA ILE A 164 -8.27 -11.66 5.76
C ILE A 164 -7.49 -12.56 6.72
N SER A 165 -8.15 -13.48 7.41
CA SER A 165 -7.49 -14.45 8.29
C SER A 165 -6.50 -15.35 7.55
N ALA A 166 -6.83 -15.74 6.32
CA ALA A 166 -5.91 -16.50 5.48
C ALA A 166 -4.68 -15.66 5.08
N ALA A 167 -4.89 -14.42 4.63
CA ALA A 167 -3.80 -13.51 4.27
C ALA A 167 -2.89 -13.20 5.47
N ALA A 168 -3.46 -13.05 6.66
CA ALA A 168 -2.73 -12.79 7.90
C ALA A 168 -1.71 -13.88 8.26
N GLN A 169 -1.90 -15.12 7.78
CA GLN A 169 -0.92 -16.20 7.98
C GLN A 169 0.43 -15.94 7.29
N LEU A 170 0.47 -15.03 6.31
CA LEU A 170 1.71 -14.63 5.64
C LEU A 170 2.39 -13.41 6.30
N SER A 171 1.68 -12.69 7.17
CA SER A 171 2.19 -11.44 7.79
C SER A 171 3.54 -11.57 8.48
N PRO A 172 3.90 -12.70 9.14
CA PRO A 172 5.21 -12.83 9.77
C PRO A 172 6.41 -12.75 8.80
N GLU A 173 6.15 -12.87 7.50
CA GLU A 173 7.18 -12.83 6.45
C GLU A 173 7.25 -11.47 5.72
N MET A 174 6.42 -10.50 6.13
CA MET A 174 6.22 -9.22 5.46
C MET A 174 6.80 -8.05 6.24
N GLU A 175 7.26 -7.02 5.53
CA GLU A 175 7.60 -5.72 6.14
C GLU A 175 6.36 -4.90 6.47
N TRP A 176 5.29 -5.05 5.66
CA TRP A 176 4.02 -4.35 5.86
C TRP A 176 2.84 -5.29 5.69
N ALA A 177 1.79 -5.06 6.49
CA ALA A 177 0.50 -5.73 6.37
C ALA A 177 -0.63 -4.69 6.38
N ASP A 178 -1.47 -4.72 5.35
CA ASP A 178 -2.65 -3.89 5.17
C ASP A 178 -3.86 -4.81 4.96
N LEU A 179 -4.49 -5.21 6.07
CA LEU A 179 -5.48 -6.27 6.15
C LEU A 179 -6.78 -5.79 6.83
N ASP A 180 -7.18 -4.56 6.57
CA ASP A 180 -8.36 -3.93 7.16
C ASP A 180 -9.64 -4.10 6.32
N GLY A 181 -9.59 -4.86 5.22
CA GLY A 181 -10.68 -4.98 4.27
C GLY A 181 -11.99 -5.53 4.83
N ASN A 182 -11.95 -6.35 5.89
CA ASN A 182 -13.15 -6.85 6.55
C ASN A 182 -13.90 -5.77 7.35
N TYR A 183 -13.23 -4.72 7.83
CA TYR A 183 -13.89 -3.61 8.51
C TYR A 183 -14.79 -2.77 7.58
N LEU A 184 -14.62 -2.93 6.27
CA LEU A 184 -15.44 -2.26 5.26
C LEU A 184 -16.71 -3.03 4.90
N LEU A 185 -16.90 -4.25 5.46
CA LEU A 185 -18.07 -5.08 5.21
C LEU A 185 -19.13 -4.92 6.30
N GLY A 186 -20.33 -4.50 5.89
CA GLY A 186 -21.52 -4.52 6.78
C GLY A 186 -22.22 -5.88 6.85
N ASN A 187 -21.85 -6.83 6.01
CA ASN A 187 -22.52 -8.11 5.83
C ASN A 187 -21.55 -9.29 5.71
N ASP A 188 -20.49 -9.29 6.51
CA ASP A 188 -19.59 -10.45 6.57
C ASP A 188 -20.38 -11.69 7.02
N CYS A 189 -20.31 -12.75 6.24
CA CYS A 189 -21.02 -14.00 6.52
C CYS A 189 -20.27 -14.91 7.51
N PHE A 190 -19.13 -14.47 8.01
CA PHE A 190 -18.31 -15.19 8.98
C PHE A 190 -18.16 -14.38 10.27
N ASP A 191 -18.22 -15.04 11.40
CA ASP A 191 -17.84 -14.47 12.71
C ASP A 191 -16.32 -14.70 12.91
N GLY A 192 -15.55 -13.90 12.18
CA GLY A 192 -14.10 -14.03 12.10
C GLY A 192 -13.36 -12.97 12.90
N MET A 193 -12.21 -12.52 12.38
CA MET A 193 -11.39 -11.47 12.99
C MET A 193 -12.19 -10.18 13.17
N LYS A 194 -12.12 -9.61 14.35
CA LYS A 194 -12.66 -8.29 14.72
C LYS A 194 -11.52 -7.35 15.09
#